data_3752e8cd8a591865776aa55b891e4a8d
#
_entry.id   3752e8cd8a591865776aa55b891e4a8d
#
_cell.length_a   1.000
_cell.length_b   1.000
_cell.length_c   1.000
_cell.angle_alpha   90.00
_cell.angle_beta   90.00
_cell.angle_gamma   90.00
#
_symmetry.space_group_name_H-M   'P 1'
#
loop_
_entity.id
_entity.type
_entity.pdbx_description
1 polymer ?
#
loop_
_entity_poly.entity_id
_entity_poly.type
_entity_poly.pdbx_seq_one_letter_code
_entity_poly.pdbx_strand_id
1 'polypeptide(L)'
;MEDLFQHIIPVNEGYDYLFSDLVYVPIYETSLLVTKRTIMPISLVEEKVLQLIDVGVYQIDEIAQILGLKRKLLDVTLADLYSKNLVMVSTNSCKMMTAGREALNNLNRTEKKQDILKNVCLDGILGNIIDSSAYELLNNVRDNDGKLKPIIPIGEVKYYIEQFKRISQIFDEENILYFSEGVQPVKEELLKIDKVD
;
A
#
# COMPACT_ATOMS: atom_id res chain seq x y z
N MET A 1 -2.53 10.74 38.81
CA MET A 1 -3.26 11.32 37.67
C MET A 1 -3.06 12.83 37.47
N GLU A 2 -2.72 13.59 38.52
CA GLU A 2 -2.47 15.05 38.41
C GLU A 2 -1.18 15.42 37.65
N ASP A 3 -0.17 14.57 37.61
CA ASP A 3 1.13 14.90 36.98
C ASP A 3 1.15 14.81 35.43
N LEU A 4 0.21 14.11 34.83
CA LEU A 4 0.17 13.91 33.37
C LEU A 4 -0.28 15.15 32.60
N PHE A 5 -1.08 16.00 33.23
CA PHE A 5 -1.70 17.15 32.58
C PHE A 5 -0.85 18.44 32.65
N GLN A 6 0.06 18.55 33.61
CA GLN A 6 0.91 19.75 33.73
C GLN A 6 1.89 19.96 32.55
N HIS A 7 2.15 18.90 31.75
CA HIS A 7 3.08 18.99 30.63
C HIS A 7 2.41 19.20 29.26
N ILE A 8 1.07 19.12 29.18
CA ILE A 8 0.34 19.13 27.89
C ILE A 8 -0.30 20.49 27.60
N ILE A 9 -0.51 21.33 28.61
CA ILE A 9 -1.17 22.63 28.41
C ILE A 9 -0.11 23.71 28.36
N PRO A 10 0.16 24.33 27.18
CA PRO A 10 0.98 25.54 27.16
C PRO A 10 0.26 26.62 27.97
N VAL A 11 0.91 27.13 29.02
CA VAL A 11 0.43 28.28 29.78
C VAL A 11 0.55 29.50 28.86
N ASN A 12 -0.56 29.90 28.23
CA ASN A 12 -0.63 31.14 27.49
C ASN A 12 -0.69 32.28 28.50
N GLU A 13 0.18 33.28 28.37
CA GLU A 13 0.16 34.48 29.22
C GLU A 13 -1.24 35.12 29.21
N GLY A 14 -1.82 35.31 30.40
CA GLY A 14 -3.14 35.93 30.57
C GLY A 14 -4.32 34.95 30.73
N TYR A 15 -4.05 33.64 30.79
CA TYR A 15 -5.08 32.63 31.05
C TYR A 15 -4.72 31.80 32.28
N ASP A 16 -5.69 31.63 33.18
CA ASP A 16 -5.58 30.73 34.31
C ASP A 16 -6.19 29.37 33.97
N TYR A 17 -5.50 28.31 34.38
CA TYR A 17 -6.03 26.94 34.27
C TYR A 17 -7.14 26.74 35.30
N LEU A 18 -8.33 26.38 34.82
CA LEU A 18 -9.48 26.13 35.70
C LEU A 18 -9.66 24.64 36.03
N PHE A 19 -9.73 23.79 35.01
CA PHE A 19 -9.87 22.33 35.17
C PHE A 19 -9.57 21.62 33.85
N SER A 20 -9.29 20.33 33.95
CA SER A 20 -9.27 19.40 32.80
C SER A 20 -10.22 18.25 33.04
N ASP A 21 -10.74 17.70 31.97
CA ASP A 21 -11.59 16.51 32.01
C ASP A 21 -11.20 15.56 30.91
N LEU A 22 -11.50 14.27 31.12
CA LEU A 22 -11.24 13.22 30.15
C LEU A 22 -12.47 13.08 29.26
N VAL A 23 -12.28 13.19 27.96
CA VAL A 23 -13.33 12.98 26.97
C VAL A 23 -13.01 11.83 26.05
N TYR A 24 -14.02 11.04 25.67
CA TYR A 24 -13.88 9.93 24.75
C TYR A 24 -14.47 10.30 23.40
N VAL A 25 -13.65 10.25 22.37
CA VAL A 25 -14.04 10.55 20.98
C VAL A 25 -14.56 9.28 20.32
N PRO A 26 -15.74 9.31 19.67
CA PRO A 26 -16.25 8.17 18.93
C PRO A 26 -15.39 7.91 17.70
N ILE A 27 -14.99 6.65 17.50
CA ILE A 27 -14.19 6.22 16.36
C ILE A 27 -14.97 5.15 15.61
N TYR A 28 -15.06 5.32 14.30
CA TYR A 28 -15.56 4.29 13.38
C TYR A 28 -14.37 3.48 12.86
N GLU A 29 -14.44 2.16 13.06
CA GLU A 29 -13.47 1.22 12.50
C GLU A 29 -14.11 0.52 11.30
N THR A 30 -13.37 0.44 10.20
CA THR A 30 -13.85 -0.15 8.96
C THR A 30 -12.73 -0.86 8.22
N SER A 31 -13.10 -1.69 7.24
CA SER A 31 -12.17 -2.32 6.31
C SER A 31 -12.41 -1.80 4.90
N LEU A 32 -11.34 -1.59 4.15
CA LEU A 32 -11.41 -1.09 2.79
C LEU A 32 -10.92 -2.15 1.81
N LEU A 33 -11.72 -2.45 0.79
CA LEU A 33 -11.22 -3.14 -0.40
C LEU A 33 -10.55 -2.09 -1.29
N VAL A 34 -9.27 -2.25 -1.56
CA VAL A 34 -8.47 -1.28 -2.31
C VAL A 34 -7.79 -1.93 -3.49
N THR A 35 -7.58 -1.15 -4.55
CA THR A 35 -6.68 -1.54 -5.64
C THR A 35 -5.37 -0.79 -5.46
N LYS A 36 -4.28 -1.53 -5.30
CA LYS A 36 -2.93 -1.01 -5.18
C LYS A 36 -2.06 -1.35 -6.38
N ARG A 37 -1.08 -0.50 -6.64
CA ARG A 37 -0.01 -0.72 -7.60
C ARG A 37 1.24 -1.07 -6.82
N THR A 38 1.86 -2.20 -7.14
CA THR A 38 3.13 -2.62 -6.57
C THR A 38 4.20 -2.45 -7.65
N ILE A 39 5.25 -1.70 -7.35
CA ILE A 39 6.40 -1.52 -8.23
C ILE A 39 7.53 -2.39 -7.67
N MET A 40 7.96 -3.37 -8.45
CA MET A 40 8.99 -4.33 -8.07
C MET A 40 10.13 -4.31 -9.08
N PRO A 41 11.39 -4.46 -8.64
CA PRO A 41 12.49 -4.61 -9.57
C PRO A 41 12.34 -5.89 -10.40
N ILE A 42 12.80 -5.86 -11.64
CA ILE A 42 12.95 -7.09 -12.42
C ILE A 42 14.22 -7.82 -11.97
N SER A 43 14.18 -9.14 -11.95
CA SER A 43 15.38 -9.93 -11.63
C SER A 43 16.42 -9.83 -12.74
N LEU A 44 17.69 -10.09 -12.42
CA LEU A 44 18.77 -10.08 -13.41
C LEU A 44 18.49 -11.02 -14.59
N VAL A 45 17.89 -12.19 -14.32
CA VAL A 45 17.56 -13.15 -15.38
C VAL A 45 16.45 -12.62 -16.28
N GLU A 46 15.39 -12.04 -15.71
CA GLU A 46 14.31 -11.38 -16.45
C GLU A 46 14.87 -10.25 -17.32
N GLU A 47 15.71 -9.40 -16.75
CA GLU A 47 16.38 -8.30 -17.49
C GLU A 47 17.15 -8.82 -18.70
N LYS A 48 18.01 -9.84 -18.52
CA LYS A 48 18.83 -10.38 -19.61
C LYS A 48 17.99 -11.06 -20.68
N VAL A 49 16.90 -11.75 -20.30
CA VAL A 49 15.94 -12.33 -21.25
C VAL A 49 15.28 -11.22 -22.07
N LEU A 50 14.77 -10.17 -21.40
CA LEU A 50 14.15 -9.04 -22.07
C LEU A 50 15.14 -8.29 -22.99
N GLN A 51 16.41 -8.09 -22.57
CA GLN A 51 17.45 -7.48 -23.40
C GLN A 51 17.69 -8.28 -24.68
N LEU A 52 17.79 -9.62 -24.60
CA LEU A 52 17.98 -10.47 -25.78
C LEU A 52 16.80 -10.38 -26.75
N ILE A 53 15.57 -10.40 -26.23
CA ILE A 53 14.37 -10.23 -27.06
C ILE A 53 14.34 -8.86 -27.72
N ASP A 54 14.76 -7.80 -27.03
CA ASP A 54 14.78 -6.43 -27.58
C ASP A 54 15.79 -6.27 -28.72
N VAL A 55 16.94 -6.94 -28.64
CA VAL A 55 17.93 -6.95 -29.73
C VAL A 55 17.62 -7.95 -30.87
N GLY A 56 16.47 -8.66 -30.79
CA GLY A 56 15.98 -9.50 -31.90
C GLY A 56 16.24 -10.99 -31.75
N VAL A 57 16.70 -11.47 -30.61
CA VAL A 57 16.85 -12.92 -30.33
C VAL A 57 15.50 -13.46 -29.84
N TYR A 58 14.75 -14.13 -30.70
CA TYR A 58 13.40 -14.58 -30.39
C TYR A 58 13.27 -16.08 -30.10
N GLN A 59 14.27 -16.88 -30.52
CA GLN A 59 14.25 -18.32 -30.33
C GLN A 59 14.62 -18.71 -28.91
N ILE A 60 13.75 -19.47 -28.24
CA ILE A 60 13.93 -19.79 -26.80
C ILE A 60 15.18 -20.62 -26.57
N ASP A 61 15.50 -21.54 -27.48
CA ASP A 61 16.72 -22.36 -27.38
C ASP A 61 18.00 -21.52 -27.54
N GLU A 62 17.97 -20.52 -28.42
CA GLU A 62 19.06 -19.60 -28.62
C GLU A 62 19.28 -18.71 -27.38
N ILE A 63 18.20 -18.18 -26.79
CA ILE A 63 18.26 -17.42 -25.54
C ILE A 63 18.87 -18.29 -24.42
N ALA A 64 18.43 -19.56 -24.30
CA ALA A 64 18.96 -20.50 -23.32
C ALA A 64 20.47 -20.71 -23.49
N GLN A 65 20.91 -20.88 -24.75
CA GLN A 65 22.32 -21.10 -25.09
C GLN A 65 23.16 -19.84 -24.79
N ILE A 66 22.72 -18.66 -25.18
CA ILE A 66 23.43 -17.39 -24.95
C ILE A 66 23.59 -17.12 -23.46
N LEU A 67 22.52 -17.35 -22.66
CA LEU A 67 22.54 -17.13 -21.21
C LEU A 67 23.20 -18.27 -20.42
N GLY A 68 23.52 -19.40 -21.07
CA GLY A 68 24.03 -20.58 -20.37
C GLY A 68 23.03 -21.21 -19.40
N LEU A 69 21.73 -20.99 -19.62
CA LEU A 69 20.66 -21.47 -18.74
C LEU A 69 20.13 -22.83 -19.21
N LYS A 70 19.78 -23.68 -18.22
CA LYS A 70 19.00 -24.89 -18.53
C LYS A 70 17.63 -24.48 -19.06
N ARG A 71 17.14 -25.15 -20.11
CA ARG A 71 15.84 -24.88 -20.74
C ARG A 71 14.72 -24.77 -19.70
N LYS A 72 14.65 -25.69 -18.73
CA LYS A 72 13.63 -25.70 -17.68
C LYS A 72 13.61 -24.40 -16.86
N LEU A 73 14.77 -23.81 -16.56
CA LEU A 73 14.85 -22.54 -15.82
C LEU A 73 14.35 -21.37 -16.68
N LEU A 74 14.73 -21.34 -17.96
CA LEU A 74 14.25 -20.34 -18.88
C LEU A 74 12.73 -20.44 -19.10
N ASP A 75 12.18 -21.66 -19.21
CA ASP A 75 10.73 -21.86 -19.34
C ASP A 75 9.95 -21.29 -18.13
N VAL A 76 10.47 -21.49 -16.90
CA VAL A 76 9.88 -20.88 -15.69
C VAL A 76 9.92 -19.36 -15.75
N THR A 77 11.07 -18.77 -16.13
CA THR A 77 11.21 -17.32 -16.29
C THR A 77 10.29 -16.77 -17.35
N LEU A 78 10.18 -17.43 -18.50
CA LEU A 78 9.27 -17.02 -19.57
C LEU A 78 7.80 -17.15 -19.19
N ALA A 79 7.43 -18.19 -18.44
CA ALA A 79 6.08 -18.33 -17.91
C ALA A 79 5.72 -17.20 -16.95
N ASP A 80 6.67 -16.79 -16.09
CA ASP A 80 6.51 -15.66 -15.19
C ASP A 80 6.37 -14.33 -15.97
N LEU A 81 7.26 -14.06 -16.93
CA LEU A 81 7.17 -12.89 -17.81
C LEU A 81 5.87 -12.86 -18.63
N TYR A 82 5.40 -14.02 -19.11
CA TYR A 82 4.14 -14.14 -19.82
C TYR A 82 2.93 -13.83 -18.91
N SER A 83 2.90 -14.38 -17.70
CA SER A 83 1.82 -14.14 -16.74
C SER A 83 1.67 -12.67 -16.37
N LYS A 84 2.78 -11.91 -16.46
CA LYS A 84 2.85 -10.47 -16.21
C LYS A 84 2.63 -9.62 -17.45
N ASN A 85 2.30 -10.23 -18.60
CA ASN A 85 2.13 -9.56 -19.89
C ASN A 85 3.37 -8.78 -20.37
N LEU A 86 4.57 -9.21 -20.00
CA LEU A 86 5.82 -8.58 -20.43
C LEU A 86 6.31 -9.17 -21.76
N VAL A 87 6.04 -10.44 -22.02
CA VAL A 87 6.35 -11.14 -23.27
C VAL A 87 5.17 -11.98 -23.72
N MET A 88 5.09 -12.21 -25.04
CA MET A 88 4.25 -13.23 -25.63
C MET A 88 5.12 -14.44 -25.95
N VAL A 89 4.68 -15.64 -25.51
CA VAL A 89 5.41 -16.89 -25.72
C VAL A 89 4.62 -17.77 -26.70
N SER A 90 5.31 -18.30 -27.72
CA SER A 90 4.83 -19.31 -28.64
C SER A 90 5.61 -20.61 -28.41
N THR A 91 5.35 -21.67 -29.19
CA THR A 91 5.93 -23.00 -28.99
C THR A 91 7.47 -23.00 -28.83
N ASN A 92 8.21 -22.22 -29.61
CA ASN A 92 9.66 -22.12 -29.51
C ASN A 92 10.20 -20.68 -29.70
N SER A 93 9.34 -19.69 -29.61
CA SER A 93 9.72 -18.29 -29.75
C SER A 93 9.00 -17.40 -28.77
N CYS A 94 9.60 -16.26 -28.46
CA CYS A 94 9.00 -15.25 -27.61
C CYS A 94 9.15 -13.87 -28.25
N LYS A 95 8.23 -12.94 -27.92
CA LYS A 95 8.24 -11.56 -28.41
C LYS A 95 8.02 -10.59 -27.26
N MET A 96 8.67 -9.45 -27.33
CA MET A 96 8.47 -8.35 -26.39
C MET A 96 7.08 -7.73 -26.54
N MET A 97 6.40 -7.52 -25.41
CA MET A 97 5.20 -6.67 -25.33
C MET A 97 5.57 -5.24 -24.90
N THR A 98 4.65 -4.29 -25.08
CA THR A 98 4.89 -2.88 -24.68
C THR A 98 5.26 -2.77 -23.20
N ALA A 99 4.54 -3.46 -22.32
CA ALA A 99 4.83 -3.49 -20.89
C ALA A 99 6.22 -4.10 -20.59
N GLY A 100 6.69 -5.07 -21.37
CA GLY A 100 8.03 -5.64 -21.24
C GLY A 100 9.12 -4.64 -21.58
N ARG A 101 8.91 -3.82 -22.62
CA ARG A 101 9.85 -2.75 -22.98
C ARG A 101 9.89 -1.65 -21.93
N GLU A 102 8.75 -1.27 -21.36
CA GLU A 102 8.68 -0.33 -20.26
C GLU A 102 9.38 -0.88 -19.01
N ALA A 103 9.17 -2.17 -18.70
CA ALA A 103 9.83 -2.82 -17.58
C ALA A 103 11.35 -2.87 -17.75
N LEU A 104 11.84 -3.15 -18.95
CA LEU A 104 13.27 -3.14 -19.26
C LEU A 104 13.88 -1.74 -19.13
N ASN A 105 13.21 -0.70 -19.65
CA ASN A 105 13.69 0.68 -19.60
C ASN A 105 13.77 1.23 -18.17
N ASN A 106 12.82 0.85 -17.33
CA ASN A 106 12.74 1.33 -15.95
C ASN A 106 13.41 0.39 -14.94
N LEU A 107 13.88 -0.79 -15.37
CA LEU A 107 14.41 -1.88 -14.55
C LEU A 107 13.45 -2.32 -13.44
N ASN A 108 12.15 -2.08 -13.63
CA ASN A 108 11.11 -2.47 -12.72
C ASN A 108 9.82 -2.86 -13.46
N ARG A 109 8.98 -3.59 -12.78
CA ARG A 109 7.66 -4.00 -13.26
C ARG A 109 6.58 -3.51 -12.33
N THR A 110 5.40 -3.30 -12.89
CA THR A 110 4.24 -2.83 -12.16
C THR A 110 3.16 -3.91 -12.15
N GLU A 111 2.69 -4.26 -10.97
CA GLU A 111 1.56 -5.15 -10.78
C GLU A 111 0.39 -4.39 -10.13
N LYS A 112 -0.85 -4.69 -10.55
CA LYS A 112 -2.05 -4.20 -9.88
C LYS A 112 -2.68 -5.35 -9.12
N LYS A 113 -2.94 -5.14 -7.82
CA LYS A 113 -3.57 -6.13 -6.95
C LYS A 113 -4.69 -5.49 -6.16
N GLN A 114 -5.72 -6.28 -5.85
CA GLN A 114 -6.70 -5.92 -4.84
C GLN A 114 -6.23 -6.43 -3.49
N ASP A 115 -6.44 -5.63 -2.47
CA ASP A 115 -6.09 -5.96 -1.09
C ASP A 115 -7.12 -5.38 -0.12
N ILE A 116 -7.14 -5.91 1.10
CA ILE A 116 -8.05 -5.45 2.15
C ILE A 116 -7.22 -4.75 3.22
N LEU A 117 -7.41 -3.43 3.31
CA LEU A 117 -6.91 -2.65 4.44
C LEU A 117 -7.87 -2.82 5.62
N LYS A 118 -7.36 -3.36 6.71
CA LYS A 118 -8.10 -3.53 7.95
C LYS A 118 -7.81 -2.39 8.92
N ASN A 119 -8.71 -2.22 9.89
CA ASN A 119 -8.53 -1.31 11.02
C ASN A 119 -8.33 0.16 10.59
N VAL A 120 -8.98 0.57 9.50
CA VAL A 120 -9.01 1.98 9.11
C VAL A 120 -9.96 2.70 10.05
N CYS A 121 -9.42 3.64 10.81
CA CYS A 121 -10.16 4.39 11.82
C CYS A 121 -10.52 5.79 11.34
N LEU A 122 -11.78 6.18 11.56
CA LEU A 122 -12.32 7.51 11.27
C LEU A 122 -12.81 8.15 12.56
N ASP A 123 -12.35 9.37 12.83
CA ASP A 123 -12.89 10.22 13.89
C ASP A 123 -14.36 10.58 13.58
N GLY A 124 -15.26 10.16 14.47
CA GLY A 124 -16.71 10.41 14.30
C GLY A 124 -17.15 11.84 14.56
N ILE A 125 -16.26 12.74 14.98
CA ILE A 125 -16.51 14.17 15.19
C ILE A 125 -16.04 14.98 13.99
N LEU A 126 -14.75 14.84 13.65
CA LEU A 126 -14.09 15.64 12.61
C LEU A 126 -14.09 14.98 11.24
N GLY A 127 -14.34 13.67 11.16
CA GLY A 127 -14.28 12.92 9.92
C GLY A 127 -12.87 12.71 9.38
N ASN A 128 -11.86 12.86 10.23
CA ASN A 128 -10.48 12.62 9.82
C ASN A 128 -10.13 11.14 9.97
N ILE A 129 -9.35 10.62 9.02
CA ILE A 129 -8.72 9.32 9.21
C ILE A 129 -7.61 9.47 10.23
N ILE A 130 -7.59 8.58 11.19
CA ILE A 130 -6.63 8.56 12.30
C ILE A 130 -5.84 7.26 12.27
N ASP A 131 -4.57 7.36 12.68
CA ASP A 131 -3.75 6.20 12.95
C ASP A 131 -4.17 5.59 14.30
N SER A 132 -4.72 4.37 14.26
CA SER A 132 -5.17 3.68 15.46
C SER A 132 -4.02 3.31 16.41
N SER A 133 -2.79 3.26 15.93
CA SER A 133 -1.60 2.96 16.76
C SER A 133 -1.27 4.09 17.74
N ALA A 134 -1.68 5.32 17.42
CA ALA A 134 -1.45 6.49 18.26
C ALA A 134 -2.47 6.67 19.40
N TYR A 135 -3.51 5.82 19.45
CA TYR A 135 -4.62 5.95 20.42
C TYR A 135 -4.90 4.63 21.12
N GLU A 136 -5.31 4.72 22.39
CA GLU A 136 -5.86 3.57 23.11
C GLU A 136 -7.35 3.42 22.74
N LEU A 137 -7.67 2.38 21.97
CA LEU A 137 -9.04 2.09 21.57
C LEU A 137 -9.77 1.33 22.70
N LEU A 138 -10.83 1.93 23.24
CA LEU A 138 -11.63 1.37 24.30
C LEU A 138 -12.99 0.88 23.74
N ASN A 139 -13.27 -0.40 23.91
CA ASN A 139 -14.53 -1.00 23.43
C ASN A 139 -15.76 -0.71 24.31
N ASN A 140 -15.56 -0.33 25.59
CA ASN A 140 -16.64 -0.19 26.58
C ASN A 140 -16.43 1.06 27.44
N VAL A 141 -16.81 2.22 26.94
CA VAL A 141 -16.90 3.45 27.73
C VAL A 141 -18.31 3.61 28.24
N ARG A 142 -18.48 3.86 29.55
CA ARG A 142 -19.81 4.11 30.15
C ARG A 142 -20.37 5.43 29.63
N ASP A 143 -21.69 5.50 29.46
CA ASP A 143 -22.35 6.68 28.85
C ASP A 143 -22.19 7.98 29.67
N ASN A 144 -21.83 7.88 30.96
CA ASN A 144 -21.66 9.04 31.84
C ASN A 144 -20.19 9.51 31.96
N ASP A 145 -19.26 8.90 31.26
CA ASP A 145 -17.82 9.15 31.45
C ASP A 145 -17.23 10.08 30.37
N GLY A 146 -17.89 11.19 30.05
CA GLY A 146 -17.38 12.17 29.07
C GLY A 146 -17.44 11.70 27.62
N LYS A 147 -18.29 10.76 27.29
CA LYS A 147 -18.48 10.20 25.95
C LYS A 147 -19.12 11.21 25.01
N LEU A 148 -18.39 11.61 23.98
CA LEU A 148 -18.91 12.46 22.93
C LEU A 148 -19.81 11.67 21.97
N LYS A 149 -20.86 12.30 21.49
CA LYS A 149 -21.72 11.72 20.44
C LYS A 149 -21.09 11.97 19.07
N PRO A 150 -21.15 10.98 18.16
CA PRO A 150 -20.67 11.21 16.81
C PRO A 150 -21.49 12.30 16.11
N ILE A 151 -20.82 13.18 15.40
CA ILE A 151 -21.44 14.18 14.52
C ILE A 151 -21.67 13.58 13.15
N ILE A 152 -20.75 12.71 12.72
CA ILE A 152 -20.84 12.02 11.43
C ILE A 152 -21.75 10.80 11.59
N PRO A 153 -22.88 10.72 10.85
CA PRO A 153 -23.73 9.53 10.85
C PRO A 153 -22.99 8.33 10.27
N ILE A 154 -23.25 7.13 10.82
CA ILE A 154 -22.65 5.88 10.34
C ILE A 154 -22.87 5.65 8.82
N GLY A 155 -24.00 6.09 8.28
CA GLY A 155 -24.29 5.97 6.84
C GLY A 155 -23.45 6.87 5.95
N GLU A 156 -22.76 7.87 6.49
CA GLU A 156 -21.89 8.80 5.75
C GLU A 156 -20.40 8.45 5.86
N VAL A 157 -20.02 7.48 6.69
CA VAL A 157 -18.62 7.07 6.90
C VAL A 157 -17.93 6.76 5.57
N LYS A 158 -18.61 6.06 4.67
CA LYS A 158 -18.12 5.76 3.33
C LYS A 158 -17.72 7.02 2.54
N TYR A 159 -18.57 8.05 2.58
CA TYR A 159 -18.33 9.32 1.89
C TYR A 159 -17.05 10.00 2.39
N TYR A 160 -16.85 10.04 3.71
CA TYR A 160 -15.66 10.63 4.31
C TYR A 160 -14.40 9.86 3.94
N ILE A 161 -14.45 8.53 3.98
CA ILE A 161 -13.32 7.66 3.64
C ILE A 161 -12.97 7.76 2.16
N GLU A 162 -13.96 7.73 1.26
CA GLU A 162 -13.72 7.79 -0.20
C GLU A 162 -13.15 9.16 -0.64
N GLN A 163 -13.45 10.24 0.06
CA GLN A 163 -12.93 11.57 -0.25
C GLN A 163 -11.52 11.81 0.26
N PHE A 164 -11.03 10.99 1.19
CA PHE A 164 -9.72 11.21 1.78
C PHE A 164 -8.58 10.74 0.88
N LYS A 165 -8.01 11.68 0.11
CA LYS A 165 -6.68 11.54 -0.53
C LYS A 165 -5.57 11.17 0.47
N ARG A 166 -5.82 11.35 1.77
CA ARG A 166 -4.89 11.02 2.87
C ARG A 166 -4.62 9.52 3.04
N ILE A 167 -5.53 8.63 2.61
CA ILE A 167 -5.25 7.19 2.67
C ILE A 167 -4.02 6.85 1.82
N SER A 168 -3.84 7.52 0.68
CA SER A 168 -2.64 7.33 -0.13
C SER A 168 -1.36 7.79 0.58
N GLN A 169 -1.42 8.86 1.37
CA GLN A 169 -0.26 9.36 2.11
C GLN A 169 0.12 8.44 3.28
N ILE A 170 -0.86 8.00 4.08
CA ILE A 170 -0.63 7.02 5.16
C ILE A 170 -0.09 5.71 4.57
N PHE A 171 -0.61 5.29 3.42
CA PHE A 171 -0.15 4.10 2.73
C PHE A 171 1.27 4.24 2.18
N ASP A 172 1.63 5.41 1.66
CA ASP A 172 2.97 5.69 1.13
C ASP A 172 4.03 5.77 2.25
N GLU A 173 3.65 6.19 3.46
CA GLU A 173 4.55 6.30 4.61
C GLU A 173 4.78 4.96 5.32
N GLU A 174 3.77 4.07 5.40
CA GLU A 174 3.87 2.78 6.09
C GLU A 174 4.47 1.65 5.23
N ASN A 175 4.41 1.75 3.91
CA ASN A 175 4.76 0.65 3.00
C ASN A 175 6.15 0.74 2.36
N ILE A 176 7.11 1.39 3.00
CA ILE A 176 8.51 1.09 2.73
C ILE A 176 8.83 -0.23 3.47
N LEU A 177 8.43 -1.34 2.89
CA LEU A 177 8.83 -2.66 3.35
C LEU A 177 10.35 -2.78 3.17
N TYR A 178 11.08 -2.57 4.26
CA TYR A 178 12.51 -2.86 4.32
C TYR A 178 12.69 -4.38 4.25
N PHE A 179 13.00 -4.88 3.06
CA PHE A 179 13.51 -6.23 2.95
C PHE A 179 14.95 -6.28 3.45
N SER A 180 15.31 -7.42 4.07
CA SER A 180 16.66 -7.74 4.52
C SER A 180 17.72 -7.41 3.44
N GLU A 181 18.93 -7.07 3.89
CA GLU A 181 20.08 -6.62 3.09
C GLU A 181 20.17 -7.30 1.71
N GLY A 182 20.14 -6.50 0.65
CA GLY A 182 20.34 -6.93 -0.74
C GLY A 182 19.08 -6.98 -1.62
N VAL A 183 17.89 -6.75 -1.09
CA VAL A 183 16.65 -6.67 -1.89
C VAL A 183 16.24 -5.22 -2.06
N GLN A 184 16.01 -4.81 -3.32
CA GLN A 184 15.51 -3.45 -3.59
C GLN A 184 14.11 -3.25 -3.00
N PRO A 185 13.81 -2.07 -2.47
CA PRO A 185 12.52 -1.79 -1.84
C PRO A 185 11.37 -1.93 -2.85
N VAL A 186 10.33 -2.63 -2.44
CA VAL A 186 9.06 -2.68 -3.16
C VAL A 186 8.27 -1.42 -2.82
N LYS A 187 7.92 -0.63 -3.81
CA LYS A 187 7.05 0.54 -3.63
C LYS A 187 5.61 0.14 -3.90
N GLU A 188 4.74 0.39 -2.94
CA GLU A 188 3.30 0.25 -3.12
C GLU A 188 2.63 1.63 -3.20
N GLU A 189 1.64 1.75 -4.07
CA GLU A 189 0.86 2.97 -4.28
C GLU A 189 -0.63 2.61 -4.33
N LEU A 190 -1.42 3.29 -3.52
CA LEU A 190 -2.86 3.15 -3.54
C LEU A 190 -3.43 3.83 -4.79
N LEU A 191 -4.17 3.10 -5.62
CA LEU A 191 -4.80 3.64 -6.82
C LEU A 191 -6.23 4.08 -6.58
N LYS A 192 -7.01 3.27 -5.86
CA LYS A 192 -8.42 3.57 -5.54
C LYS A 192 -8.94 2.71 -4.40
N ILE A 193 -10.00 3.20 -3.78
CA ILE A 193 -10.84 2.43 -2.86
C ILE A 193 -11.96 1.84 -3.69
N ASP A 194 -12.08 0.51 -3.69
CA ASP A 194 -13.11 -0.20 -4.42
C ASP A 194 -14.40 -0.36 -3.59
N LYS A 195 -14.25 -0.58 -2.28
CA LYS A 195 -15.37 -0.77 -1.34
C LYS A 195 -14.96 -0.42 0.09
N VAL A 196 -15.91 0.09 0.85
CA VAL A 196 -15.86 0.32 2.30
C VAL A 196 -16.84 -0.64 2.95
N ASP A 197 -16.37 -1.46 3.88
CA ASP A 197 -17.20 -2.42 4.64
C ASP A 197 -17.40 -1.97 6.09
#